data_134a12349349d8c88a33461e9f72a5cd
#
_entry.id   134a12349349d8c88a33461e9f72a5cd
#
_cell.length_a   1.000
_cell.length_b   1.000
_cell.length_c   1.000
_cell.angle_alpha   90.00
_cell.angle_beta   90.00
_cell.angle_gamma   90.00
#
_symmetry.space_group_name_H-M   'P 1'
#
loop_
_entity.id
_entity.type
_entity.pdbx_description
1 polymer ?
#
loop_
_entity_poly.entity_id
_entity_poly.type
_entity_poly.pdbx_seq_one_letter_code
_entity_poly.pdbx_strand_id
1 'polypeptide(L)'
;MVGFRKTFGEFTFNTSFNLAYNKNEWIDRGGDDKNISGYNIQTIGSPLNAFYIYQADGLIANEQELEEYRAKYKSDPRGMSDLHAGDVKLVDTNNDGTIDPDDRQIFASNIPKFTYGWNISGEYKGFDLSLLFQGSSGANRMMYGEWIEGPSYEAFTGVHFRDRWTEENQNGNAEMPRLEAANNRNASTYNSFFLKKTNYLRLKNAQLGYTFSKGITDKLRITKLRLYVSGSNLLTFSSLYQGLDPEGKSDRINDFPPLKIVNFGVNIIF
;
A
#
# COMPACT_ATOMS: atom_id res chain seq x y z
N MET A 1 23.49 -6.04 -4.19
CA MET A 1 23.87 -4.96 -3.27
C MET A 1 25.09 -4.25 -3.84
N VAL A 2 25.09 -2.92 -3.87
CA VAL A 2 26.21 -2.07 -4.28
C VAL A 2 26.50 -1.11 -3.14
N GLY A 3 27.78 -0.97 -2.77
CA GLY A 3 28.21 -0.08 -1.69
C GLY A 3 29.38 0.79 -2.13
N PHE A 4 29.46 1.98 -1.57
CA PHE A 4 30.54 2.94 -1.79
C PHE A 4 30.93 3.56 -0.46
N ARG A 5 32.24 3.61 -0.19
CA ARG A 5 32.80 4.30 0.96
C ARG A 5 34.02 5.11 0.51
N LYS A 6 34.06 6.37 0.93
CA LYS A 6 35.18 7.26 0.64
C LYS A 6 35.37 8.29 1.75
N THR A 7 36.61 8.59 2.05
CA THR A 7 37.02 9.65 2.98
C THR A 7 37.60 10.83 2.21
N PHE A 8 37.10 12.01 2.48
CA PHE A 8 37.52 13.29 1.90
C PHE A 8 38.01 14.21 3.03
N GLY A 9 39.32 14.20 3.30
CA GLY A 9 39.86 14.88 4.47
C GLY A 9 39.28 14.31 5.77
N GLU A 10 38.58 15.13 6.54
CA GLU A 10 37.93 14.71 7.81
C GLU A 10 36.50 14.19 7.62
N PHE A 11 35.96 14.20 6.40
CA PHE A 11 34.62 13.71 6.11
C PHE A 11 34.68 12.29 5.55
N THR A 12 34.04 11.34 6.22
CA THR A 12 33.83 9.98 5.71
C THR A 12 32.39 9.82 5.27
N PHE A 13 32.19 9.43 4.02
CA PHE A 13 30.89 9.10 3.45
C PHE A 13 30.80 7.59 3.18
N ASN A 14 29.67 7.00 3.53
CA ASN A 14 29.38 5.60 3.22
C ASN A 14 27.92 5.48 2.75
N THR A 15 27.71 4.74 1.67
CA THR A 15 26.36 4.43 1.17
C THR A 15 26.32 3.01 0.65
N SER A 16 25.17 2.36 0.83
CA SER A 16 24.91 1.05 0.24
C SER A 16 23.45 0.95 -0.20
N PHE A 17 23.26 0.41 -1.39
CA PHE A 17 21.95 0.17 -1.97
C PHE A 17 21.77 -1.32 -2.25
N ASN A 18 20.61 -1.86 -1.89
CA ASN A 18 20.20 -3.21 -2.21
C ASN A 18 18.87 -3.19 -2.95
N LEU A 19 18.76 -4.04 -3.95
CA LEU A 19 17.53 -4.27 -4.71
C LEU A 19 17.35 -5.77 -4.85
N ALA A 20 16.14 -6.26 -4.58
CA ALA A 20 15.75 -7.63 -4.87
C ALA A 20 14.51 -7.60 -5.80
N TYR A 21 14.52 -8.50 -6.77
CA TYR A 21 13.40 -8.76 -7.66
C TYR A 21 12.84 -10.15 -7.37
N ASN A 22 11.54 -10.26 -7.20
CA ASN A 22 10.82 -11.50 -6.98
C ASN A 22 9.78 -11.71 -8.08
N LYS A 23 9.82 -12.88 -8.70
CA LYS A 23 8.75 -13.42 -9.54
C LYS A 23 8.45 -14.83 -9.05
N ASN A 24 7.20 -15.12 -8.81
CA ASN A 24 6.73 -16.43 -8.40
C ASN A 24 5.49 -16.82 -9.19
N GLU A 25 5.28 -18.11 -9.39
CA GLU A 25 4.11 -18.66 -10.08
C GLU A 25 3.86 -20.10 -9.60
N TRP A 26 2.62 -20.51 -9.66
CA TRP A 26 2.24 -21.91 -9.45
C TRP A 26 2.67 -22.72 -10.67
N ILE A 27 3.51 -23.73 -10.47
CA ILE A 27 3.96 -24.67 -11.51
C ILE A 27 3.11 -25.93 -11.49
N ASP A 28 2.78 -26.43 -10.30
CA ASP A 28 1.97 -27.61 -10.07
C ASP A 28 1.18 -27.44 -8.79
N ARG A 29 -0.01 -27.97 -8.73
CA ARG A 29 -0.89 -27.95 -7.55
C ARG A 29 -1.21 -29.33 -6.98
N GLY A 30 -0.74 -30.41 -7.61
CA GLY A 30 -0.94 -31.78 -7.16
C GLY A 30 -2.39 -32.26 -7.20
N GLY A 31 -3.24 -31.71 -8.07
CA GLY A 31 -4.66 -32.05 -8.15
C GLY A 31 -5.45 -31.07 -9.03
N ASP A 32 -6.46 -30.41 -8.45
CA ASP A 32 -7.36 -29.49 -9.17
C ASP A 32 -6.59 -28.36 -9.87
N ASP A 33 -6.96 -28.03 -11.10
CA ASP A 33 -6.30 -27.02 -11.93
C ASP A 33 -6.47 -25.59 -11.37
N LYS A 34 -7.55 -25.35 -10.63
CA LYS A 34 -7.79 -24.05 -9.97
C LYS A 34 -8.52 -24.21 -8.64
N ASN A 35 -8.22 -23.31 -7.72
CA ASN A 35 -8.95 -23.08 -6.48
C ASN A 35 -9.24 -21.61 -6.30
N ILE A 36 -10.51 -21.24 -6.07
CA ILE A 36 -10.95 -19.87 -5.86
C ILE A 36 -11.43 -19.77 -4.41
N SER A 37 -10.88 -18.79 -3.69
CA SER A 37 -11.27 -18.46 -2.31
C SER A 37 -11.48 -16.95 -2.18
N GLY A 38 -12.73 -16.52 -2.09
CA GLY A 38 -13.09 -15.10 -2.07
C GLY A 38 -12.62 -14.38 -3.35
N TYR A 39 -11.70 -13.45 -3.20
CA TYR A 39 -11.10 -12.69 -4.29
C TYR A 39 -9.73 -13.22 -4.74
N ASN A 40 -9.29 -14.35 -4.23
CA ASN A 40 -8.01 -14.97 -4.60
C ASN A 40 -8.20 -16.21 -5.46
N ILE A 41 -7.23 -16.46 -6.31
CA ILE A 41 -7.16 -17.67 -7.13
C ILE A 41 -5.78 -18.31 -7.00
N GLN A 42 -5.77 -19.63 -7.02
CA GLN A 42 -4.59 -20.46 -7.18
C GLN A 42 -4.79 -21.29 -8.45
N THR A 43 -4.05 -20.99 -9.49
CA THR A 43 -4.04 -21.74 -10.75
C THR A 43 -2.65 -21.76 -11.33
N ILE A 44 -2.34 -22.76 -12.13
CA ILE A 44 -1.04 -22.89 -12.80
C ILE A 44 -0.74 -21.62 -13.62
N GLY A 45 0.47 -21.09 -13.51
CA GLY A 45 0.92 -19.85 -14.14
C GLY A 45 0.52 -18.56 -13.40
N SER A 46 -0.36 -18.62 -12.40
CA SER A 46 -0.67 -17.44 -11.57
C SER A 46 0.36 -17.23 -10.46
N PRO A 47 0.61 -15.98 -10.05
CA PRO A 47 1.41 -15.73 -8.86
C PRO A 47 0.70 -16.20 -7.59
N LEU A 48 1.47 -16.43 -6.52
CA LEU A 48 0.91 -16.65 -5.19
C LEU A 48 0.02 -15.48 -4.78
N ASN A 49 -1.13 -15.78 -4.16
CA ASN A 49 -2.12 -14.79 -3.73
C ASN A 49 -2.60 -13.86 -4.85
N ALA A 50 -2.73 -14.39 -6.06
CA ALA A 50 -3.29 -13.66 -7.19
C ALA A 50 -4.74 -13.24 -6.89
N PHE A 51 -5.09 -12.02 -7.26
CA PHE A 51 -6.46 -11.51 -7.18
C PHE A 51 -7.25 -11.95 -8.42
N TYR A 52 -8.42 -12.56 -8.20
CA TYR A 52 -9.35 -13.00 -9.24
C TYR A 52 -10.67 -12.27 -9.08
N ILE A 53 -10.82 -11.20 -9.81
CA ILE A 53 -11.82 -10.16 -9.57
C ILE A 53 -12.35 -9.59 -10.90
N TYR A 54 -13.48 -8.89 -10.82
CA TYR A 54 -14.01 -8.17 -11.97
C TYR A 54 -13.14 -6.96 -12.31
N GLN A 55 -13.04 -6.65 -13.59
CA GLN A 55 -12.47 -5.40 -14.05
C GLN A 55 -13.48 -4.28 -13.84
N ALA A 56 -13.04 -3.15 -13.34
CA ALA A 56 -13.81 -1.93 -13.20
C ALA A 56 -13.33 -0.86 -14.20
N ASP A 57 -14.27 -0.04 -14.67
CA ASP A 57 -14.05 1.11 -15.54
C ASP A 57 -14.67 2.38 -14.94
N GLY A 58 -14.17 2.79 -13.77
CA GLY A 58 -14.66 3.94 -13.03
C GLY A 58 -16.04 3.73 -12.40
N LEU A 59 -16.79 4.82 -12.28
CA LEU A 59 -18.13 4.85 -11.72
C LEU A 59 -19.15 5.22 -12.81
N ILE A 60 -20.38 4.77 -12.65
CA ILE A 60 -21.52 5.22 -13.44
C ILE A 60 -21.78 6.69 -13.07
N ALA A 61 -21.42 7.62 -13.97
CA ALA A 61 -21.38 9.04 -13.61
C ALA A 61 -22.77 9.65 -13.32
N ASN A 62 -23.79 9.25 -14.07
CA ASN A 62 -25.13 9.83 -13.99
C ASN A 62 -26.21 8.84 -14.46
N GLU A 63 -27.48 9.24 -14.36
CA GLU A 63 -28.61 8.41 -14.77
C GLU A 63 -28.62 8.07 -16.27
N GLN A 64 -28.14 8.94 -17.13
CA GLN A 64 -28.04 8.63 -18.57
C GLN A 64 -27.05 7.47 -18.80
N GLU A 65 -25.87 7.53 -18.19
CA GLU A 65 -24.87 6.45 -18.29
C GLU A 65 -25.39 5.14 -17.64
N LEU A 66 -26.18 5.24 -16.58
CA LEU A 66 -26.84 4.09 -15.95
C LEU A 66 -27.82 3.40 -16.92
N GLU A 67 -28.64 4.16 -17.63
CA GLU A 67 -29.56 3.61 -18.62
C GLU A 67 -28.81 2.99 -19.82
N GLU A 68 -27.74 3.63 -20.28
CA GLU A 68 -26.86 3.07 -21.32
C GLU A 68 -26.23 1.75 -20.86
N TYR A 69 -25.76 1.67 -19.61
CA TYR A 69 -25.19 0.46 -19.00
C TYR A 69 -26.24 -0.66 -18.91
N ARG A 70 -27.46 -0.34 -18.46
CA ARG A 70 -28.58 -1.28 -18.36
C ARG A 70 -29.03 -1.78 -19.75
N ALA A 71 -28.99 -0.92 -20.76
CA ALA A 71 -29.32 -1.30 -22.12
C ALA A 71 -28.27 -2.20 -22.77
N LYS A 72 -27.02 -2.04 -22.38
CA LYS A 72 -25.87 -2.78 -22.92
C LYS A 72 -25.77 -4.19 -22.37
N TYR A 73 -26.03 -4.40 -21.07
CA TYR A 73 -25.81 -5.67 -20.39
C TYR A 73 -27.13 -6.30 -19.91
N LYS A 74 -27.23 -7.64 -20.08
CA LYS A 74 -28.42 -8.40 -19.65
C LYS A 74 -28.47 -8.66 -18.15
N SER A 75 -27.28 -8.76 -17.52
CA SER A 75 -27.16 -8.97 -16.07
C SER A 75 -25.91 -8.32 -15.50
N ASP A 76 -25.93 -8.08 -14.19
CA ASP A 76 -24.83 -7.65 -13.35
C ASP A 76 -24.91 -8.43 -12.03
N PRO A 77 -23.81 -8.91 -11.45
CA PRO A 77 -23.83 -9.75 -10.25
C PRO A 77 -24.42 -9.04 -9.01
N ARG A 78 -24.55 -7.71 -9.05
CA ARG A 78 -25.18 -6.90 -8.00
C ARG A 78 -26.71 -6.80 -8.14
N GLY A 79 -27.26 -7.24 -9.28
CA GLY A 79 -28.65 -7.03 -9.66
C GLY A 79 -28.84 -5.77 -10.49
N MET A 80 -29.27 -5.91 -11.74
CA MET A 80 -29.39 -4.80 -12.69
C MET A 80 -30.36 -3.70 -12.22
N SER A 81 -31.47 -4.10 -11.56
CA SER A 81 -32.47 -3.17 -10.99
C SER A 81 -31.95 -2.37 -9.80
N ASP A 82 -30.91 -2.86 -9.15
CA ASP A 82 -30.39 -2.33 -7.89
C ASP A 82 -29.18 -1.42 -8.09
N LEU A 83 -28.72 -1.27 -9.34
CA LEU A 83 -27.67 -0.33 -9.70
C LEU A 83 -28.19 1.11 -9.67
N HIS A 84 -27.32 2.02 -9.31
CA HIS A 84 -27.58 3.46 -9.27
C HIS A 84 -26.40 4.23 -9.86
N ALA A 85 -26.64 5.46 -10.25
CA ALA A 85 -25.55 6.38 -10.54
C ALA A 85 -24.63 6.51 -9.31
N GLY A 86 -23.31 6.54 -9.55
CA GLY A 86 -22.28 6.48 -8.52
C GLY A 86 -21.82 5.08 -8.13
N ASP A 87 -22.41 4.02 -8.68
CA ASP A 87 -21.92 2.65 -8.50
C ASP A 87 -20.73 2.35 -9.41
N VAL A 88 -19.91 1.38 -9.03
CA VAL A 88 -18.76 0.95 -9.83
C VAL A 88 -19.25 0.35 -11.15
N LYS A 89 -18.68 0.78 -12.26
CA LYS A 89 -18.95 0.25 -13.60
C LYS A 89 -18.08 -0.96 -13.85
N LEU A 90 -18.69 -2.16 -13.96
CA LEU A 90 -17.99 -3.41 -14.29
C LEU A 90 -17.89 -3.58 -15.80
N VAL A 91 -16.88 -4.34 -16.22
CA VAL A 91 -16.59 -4.61 -17.65
C VAL A 91 -16.91 -6.07 -17.96
N ASP A 92 -17.70 -6.27 -19.02
CA ASP A 92 -17.88 -7.55 -19.70
C ASP A 92 -16.60 -7.84 -20.49
N THR A 93 -15.81 -8.79 -20.03
CA THR A 93 -14.47 -9.07 -20.55
C THR A 93 -14.48 -10.11 -21.65
N ASN A 94 -15.51 -10.94 -21.72
CA ASN A 94 -15.71 -11.96 -22.76
C ASN A 94 -16.63 -11.49 -23.91
N ASN A 95 -17.30 -10.32 -23.76
CA ASN A 95 -18.20 -9.67 -24.69
C ASN A 95 -19.44 -10.52 -25.05
N ASP A 96 -20.01 -11.23 -24.09
CA ASP A 96 -21.25 -12.00 -24.30
C ASP A 96 -22.53 -11.22 -23.93
N GLY A 97 -22.37 -9.97 -23.44
CA GLY A 97 -23.44 -9.08 -23.04
C GLY A 97 -23.99 -9.36 -21.65
N THR A 98 -23.27 -10.13 -20.85
CA THR A 98 -23.62 -10.52 -19.48
C THR A 98 -22.42 -10.28 -18.58
N ILE A 99 -22.61 -9.66 -17.43
CA ILE A 99 -21.55 -9.57 -16.43
C ILE A 99 -21.78 -10.65 -15.39
N ASP A 100 -20.88 -11.65 -15.37
CA ASP A 100 -20.99 -12.82 -14.51
C ASP A 100 -19.59 -13.32 -14.04
N PRO A 101 -19.47 -14.42 -13.27
CA PRO A 101 -18.19 -14.91 -12.81
C PRO A 101 -17.15 -15.24 -13.88
N ASP A 102 -17.54 -15.42 -15.14
CA ASP A 102 -16.63 -15.70 -16.25
C ASP A 102 -15.90 -14.43 -16.73
N ASP A 103 -16.37 -13.23 -16.32
CA ASP A 103 -15.69 -11.95 -16.53
C ASP A 103 -14.59 -11.64 -15.53
N ARG A 104 -14.42 -12.48 -14.53
CA ARG A 104 -13.31 -12.29 -13.57
C ARG A 104 -11.99 -12.57 -14.24
N GLN A 105 -11.02 -11.73 -13.94
CA GLN A 105 -9.66 -11.82 -14.46
C GLN A 105 -8.63 -11.90 -13.33
N ILE A 106 -7.46 -12.48 -13.66
CA ILE A 106 -6.33 -12.51 -12.75
C ILE A 106 -5.61 -11.16 -12.84
N PHE A 107 -5.64 -10.44 -11.72
CA PHE A 107 -4.84 -9.23 -11.52
C PHE A 107 -3.54 -9.58 -10.79
N ALA A 108 -2.77 -8.55 -10.42
CA ALA A 108 -1.54 -8.71 -9.66
C ALA A 108 -1.76 -9.44 -8.31
N SER A 109 -0.73 -9.60 -7.54
CA SER A 109 -0.78 -10.22 -6.21
C SER A 109 -0.41 -9.23 -5.10
N ASN A 110 -0.55 -9.65 -3.84
CA ASN A 110 -0.09 -8.88 -2.68
C ASN A 110 1.41 -9.02 -2.39
N ILE A 111 2.13 -9.79 -3.21
CA ILE A 111 3.58 -10.01 -3.04
C ILE A 111 4.35 -8.96 -3.84
N PRO A 112 5.26 -8.20 -3.20
CA PRO A 112 6.07 -7.22 -3.90
C PRO A 112 6.95 -7.85 -4.98
N LYS A 113 6.99 -7.24 -6.17
CA LYS A 113 7.95 -7.61 -7.22
C LYS A 113 9.34 -7.07 -6.93
N PHE A 114 9.42 -5.88 -6.34
CA PHE A 114 10.69 -5.26 -5.96
C PHE A 114 10.68 -4.92 -4.48
N THR A 115 11.79 -5.20 -3.81
CA THR A 115 12.11 -4.69 -2.48
C THR A 115 13.47 -4.00 -2.54
N TYR A 116 13.59 -2.85 -1.88
CA TYR A 116 14.81 -2.06 -1.93
C TYR A 116 15.11 -1.43 -0.58
N GLY A 117 16.40 -1.26 -0.32
CA GLY A 117 16.92 -0.59 0.84
C GLY A 117 18.10 0.28 0.48
N TRP A 118 18.16 1.47 1.10
CA TRP A 118 19.25 2.40 0.89
C TRP A 118 19.75 2.94 2.21
N ASN A 119 21.03 2.65 2.49
CA ASN A 119 21.74 3.13 3.65
C ASN A 119 22.65 4.29 3.24
N ILE A 120 22.58 5.39 3.97
CA ILE A 120 23.45 6.56 3.80
C ILE A 120 24.02 6.89 5.17
N SER A 121 25.33 7.02 5.28
CA SER A 121 25.96 7.51 6.52
C SER A 121 27.12 8.44 6.23
N GLY A 122 27.36 9.35 7.14
CA GLY A 122 28.45 10.30 7.08
C GLY A 122 29.00 10.62 8.46
N GLU A 123 30.32 10.84 8.53
CA GLU A 123 31.00 11.24 9.74
C GLU A 123 31.86 12.47 9.45
N TYR A 124 31.77 13.50 10.31
CA TYR A 124 32.56 14.72 10.20
C TYR A 124 32.78 15.38 11.55
N LYS A 125 34.05 15.53 11.94
CA LYS A 125 34.47 16.27 13.19
C LYS A 125 33.64 15.88 14.44
N GLY A 126 33.44 14.58 14.64
CA GLY A 126 32.69 14.04 15.78
C GLY A 126 31.19 13.93 15.54
N PHE A 127 30.62 14.57 14.53
CA PHE A 127 29.26 14.31 14.09
C PHE A 127 29.16 13.04 13.30
N ASP A 128 28.09 12.26 13.49
CA ASP A 128 27.72 11.14 12.69
C ASP A 128 26.23 11.20 12.30
N LEU A 129 25.96 10.96 11.04
CA LEU A 129 24.59 10.85 10.49
C LEU A 129 24.42 9.47 9.88
N SER A 130 23.30 8.83 10.16
CA SER A 130 22.89 7.57 9.51
C SER A 130 21.42 7.63 9.12
N LEU A 131 21.12 7.27 7.87
CA LEU A 131 19.78 7.21 7.31
C LEU A 131 19.56 5.85 6.67
N LEU A 132 18.44 5.20 7.01
CA LEU A 132 17.99 3.96 6.39
C LEU A 132 16.65 4.20 5.71
N PHE A 133 16.64 4.09 4.38
CA PHE A 133 15.43 4.04 3.57
C PHE A 133 15.11 2.59 3.23
N GLN A 134 13.83 2.25 3.26
CA GLN A 134 13.29 0.96 2.87
C GLN A 134 12.02 1.15 2.06
N GLY A 135 11.80 0.30 1.07
CA GLY A 135 10.59 0.34 0.28
C GLY A 135 10.32 -0.93 -0.50
N SER A 136 9.12 -0.99 -1.05
CA SER A 136 8.72 -2.04 -1.97
C SER A 136 7.80 -1.51 -3.07
N SER A 137 7.72 -2.25 -4.17
CA SER A 137 6.81 -1.94 -5.26
C SER A 137 6.35 -3.19 -6.01
N GLY A 138 5.23 -3.04 -6.74
CA GLY A 138 4.64 -4.11 -7.55
C GLY A 138 3.74 -5.06 -6.75
N ALA A 139 3.39 -4.73 -5.51
CA ALA A 139 2.32 -5.38 -4.75
C ALA A 139 1.03 -4.56 -4.81
N ASN A 140 -0.09 -5.25 -4.63
CA ASN A 140 -1.40 -4.64 -4.52
C ASN A 140 -2.10 -5.13 -3.24
N ARG A 141 -3.09 -4.37 -2.81
CA ARG A 141 -3.99 -4.73 -1.70
C ARG A 141 -5.43 -4.56 -2.15
N MET A 142 -6.24 -5.59 -1.91
CA MET A 142 -7.69 -5.44 -2.01
C MET A 142 -8.17 -4.64 -0.80
N MET A 143 -8.79 -3.51 -1.04
CA MET A 143 -9.50 -2.77 0.00
C MET A 143 -10.83 -3.48 0.25
N TYR A 144 -11.14 -3.75 1.50
CA TYR A 144 -12.30 -4.55 1.89
C TYR A 144 -12.86 -4.10 3.25
N GLY A 145 -14.14 -4.46 3.52
CA GLY A 145 -14.79 -4.18 4.78
C GLY A 145 -14.93 -2.68 5.04
N GLU A 146 -14.69 -2.26 6.26
CA GLU A 146 -14.93 -0.90 6.76
C GLU A 146 -14.24 0.20 5.92
N TRP A 147 -13.21 -0.14 5.14
CA TRP A 147 -12.54 0.82 4.25
C TRP A 147 -13.38 1.24 3.06
N ILE A 148 -14.31 0.41 2.61
CA ILE A 148 -15.11 0.62 1.40
C ILE A 148 -16.61 0.54 1.65
N GLU A 149 -17.05 0.02 2.79
CA GLU A 149 -18.47 -0.16 3.10
C GLU A 149 -19.17 1.13 3.54
N GLY A 150 -18.40 2.17 3.90
CA GLY A 150 -18.99 3.43 4.37
C GLY A 150 -19.58 3.31 5.78
N PRO A 151 -20.52 4.18 6.18
CA PRO A 151 -21.03 4.31 7.54
C PRO A 151 -22.05 3.22 7.93
N SER A 152 -21.92 1.99 7.42
CA SER A 152 -22.76 0.87 7.84
C SER A 152 -22.24 0.26 9.15
N TYR A 153 -23.15 -0.12 10.05
CA TYR A 153 -22.83 -0.82 11.30
C TYR A 153 -21.76 -0.15 12.18
N GLU A 154 -21.89 1.14 12.47
CA GLU A 154 -20.98 1.88 13.36
C GLU A 154 -19.58 2.17 12.75
N ALA A 155 -19.35 1.88 11.48
CA ALA A 155 -18.10 2.22 10.83
C ALA A 155 -17.99 3.73 10.55
N PHE A 156 -16.84 4.31 10.84
CA PHE A 156 -16.54 5.69 10.50
C PHE A 156 -16.01 5.80 9.08
N THR A 157 -16.48 6.79 8.32
CA THR A 157 -15.91 7.09 7.01
C THR A 157 -14.52 7.70 7.15
N GLY A 158 -13.53 7.12 6.46
CA GLY A 158 -12.18 7.67 6.38
C GLY A 158 -12.10 8.90 5.48
N VAL A 159 -10.94 9.57 5.50
CA VAL A 159 -10.69 10.78 4.68
C VAL A 159 -10.83 10.56 3.18
N HIS A 160 -10.64 9.34 2.69
CA HIS A 160 -10.78 8.94 1.29
C HIS A 160 -12.22 9.07 0.78
N PHE A 161 -13.24 9.06 1.66
CA PHE A 161 -14.61 9.33 1.27
C PHE A 161 -14.91 10.81 0.98
N ARG A 162 -13.95 11.72 1.20
CA ARG A 162 -14.13 13.14 0.83
C ARG A 162 -14.27 13.32 -0.67
N ASP A 163 -13.53 12.52 -1.45
CA ASP A 163 -13.62 12.49 -2.91
C ASP A 163 -14.46 11.28 -3.38
N ARG A 164 -15.69 11.21 -2.88
CA ARG A 164 -16.67 10.25 -3.35
C ARG A 164 -17.59 10.86 -4.40
N TRP A 165 -18.22 9.99 -5.15
CA TRP A 165 -19.34 10.40 -5.99
C TRP A 165 -20.52 10.90 -5.15
N THR A 166 -21.14 12.00 -5.58
CA THR A 166 -22.41 12.54 -5.02
C THR A 166 -23.31 13.06 -6.14
N GLU A 167 -24.59 13.24 -5.85
CA GLU A 167 -25.55 13.79 -6.82
C GLU A 167 -25.18 15.21 -7.26
N GLU A 168 -24.55 16.01 -6.39
CA GLU A 168 -24.07 17.36 -6.70
C GLU A 168 -22.75 17.34 -7.48
N ASN A 169 -21.95 16.27 -7.33
CA ASN A 169 -20.69 16.09 -8.03
C ASN A 169 -20.63 14.69 -8.66
N GLN A 170 -21.23 14.58 -9.86
CA GLN A 170 -21.35 13.35 -10.65
C GLN A 170 -20.01 12.98 -11.33
N ASN A 171 -18.96 12.86 -10.53
CA ASN A 171 -17.62 12.52 -11.02
C ASN A 171 -17.43 11.00 -11.16
N GLY A 172 -17.53 10.49 -12.39
CA GLY A 172 -17.27 9.08 -12.69
C GLY A 172 -15.85 8.57 -12.38
N ASN A 173 -14.91 9.50 -12.09
CA ASN A 173 -13.52 9.18 -11.68
C ASN A 173 -13.26 9.48 -10.20
N ALA A 174 -14.30 9.66 -9.37
CA ALA A 174 -14.12 9.87 -7.93
C ALA A 174 -13.37 8.71 -7.28
N GLU A 175 -12.66 8.98 -6.18
CA GLU A 175 -11.88 7.95 -5.46
C GLU A 175 -12.74 6.87 -4.82
N MET A 176 -13.99 7.23 -4.46
CA MET A 176 -14.95 6.32 -3.84
C MET A 176 -16.31 6.41 -4.54
N PRO A 177 -17.06 5.30 -4.59
CA PRO A 177 -18.41 5.29 -5.10
C PRO A 177 -19.37 6.09 -4.18
N ARG A 178 -20.64 6.17 -4.59
CA ARG A 178 -21.69 6.70 -3.73
C ARG A 178 -21.73 5.98 -2.38
N LEU A 179 -22.17 6.67 -1.35
CA LEU A 179 -22.42 6.04 -0.04
C LEU A 179 -23.72 5.23 -0.08
N GLU A 180 -23.66 4.05 0.45
CA GLU A 180 -24.80 3.16 0.65
C GLU A 180 -24.96 2.86 2.14
N ALA A 181 -26.17 3.00 2.68
CA ALA A 181 -26.40 2.93 4.12
C ALA A 181 -26.35 1.50 4.69
N ALA A 182 -26.55 0.49 3.85
CA ALA A 182 -26.48 -0.91 4.23
C ALA A 182 -26.17 -1.77 3.00
N ASN A 183 -25.46 -2.91 3.21
CA ASN A 183 -25.17 -3.87 2.17
C ASN A 183 -24.53 -3.27 0.92
N ASN A 184 -23.43 -2.51 1.10
CA ASN A 184 -22.73 -1.89 -0.02
C ASN A 184 -22.38 -2.94 -1.08
N ARG A 185 -23.15 -2.96 -2.17
CA ARG A 185 -23.02 -3.94 -3.25
C ARG A 185 -21.73 -3.74 -4.05
N ASN A 186 -21.25 -2.51 -4.12
CA ASN A 186 -19.95 -2.23 -4.73
C ASN A 186 -18.83 -2.93 -3.95
N ALA A 187 -18.93 -2.97 -2.63
CA ALA A 187 -17.98 -3.62 -1.75
C ALA A 187 -18.09 -5.15 -1.77
N SER A 188 -19.30 -5.70 -1.87
CA SER A 188 -19.54 -7.15 -1.89
C SER A 188 -19.10 -7.81 -3.20
N THR A 189 -18.95 -7.05 -4.27
CA THR A 189 -18.50 -7.52 -5.58
C THR A 189 -17.03 -7.18 -5.78
N TYR A 190 -16.15 -8.13 -5.54
CA TYR A 190 -14.70 -7.94 -5.66
C TYR A 190 -14.30 -7.46 -7.07
N ASN A 191 -13.80 -6.24 -7.15
CA ASN A 191 -13.47 -5.61 -8.43
C ASN A 191 -12.19 -4.75 -8.34
N SER A 192 -11.62 -4.41 -9.49
CA SER A 192 -10.34 -3.70 -9.58
C SER A 192 -10.40 -2.24 -9.13
N PHE A 193 -11.59 -1.65 -8.95
CA PHE A 193 -11.74 -0.31 -8.41
C PHE A 193 -11.13 -0.20 -7.00
N PHE A 194 -11.33 -1.24 -6.18
CA PHE A 194 -10.81 -1.32 -4.81
C PHE A 194 -9.44 -2.00 -4.71
N LEU A 195 -8.84 -2.40 -5.83
CA LEU A 195 -7.48 -2.95 -5.86
C LEU A 195 -6.46 -1.81 -5.92
N LYS A 196 -5.80 -1.51 -4.80
CA LYS A 196 -4.85 -0.40 -4.70
C LYS A 196 -3.40 -0.90 -4.68
N LYS A 197 -2.50 -0.14 -5.32
CA LYS A 197 -1.05 -0.39 -5.27
C LYS A 197 -0.52 -0.07 -3.87
N THR A 198 0.40 -0.88 -3.37
CA THR A 198 1.05 -0.69 -2.05
C THR A 198 2.51 -0.26 -2.19
N ASN A 199 2.83 0.47 -3.26
CA ASN A 199 4.19 0.99 -3.42
C ASN A 199 4.52 2.01 -2.34
N TYR A 200 5.71 1.91 -1.76
CA TYR A 200 6.14 2.88 -0.76
C TYR A 200 7.66 3.04 -0.70
N LEU A 201 8.08 4.19 -0.16
CA LEU A 201 9.43 4.48 0.32
C LEU A 201 9.32 5.10 1.71
N ARG A 202 10.04 4.53 2.69
CA ARG A 202 10.02 4.97 4.09
C ARG A 202 11.42 5.28 4.58
N LEU A 203 11.57 6.43 5.27
CA LEU A 203 12.72 6.67 6.12
C LEU A 203 12.52 5.87 7.41
N LYS A 204 13.05 4.63 7.38
CA LYS A 204 12.86 3.63 8.44
C LYS A 204 13.59 3.99 9.70
N ASN A 205 14.81 4.53 9.55
CA ASN A 205 15.62 4.99 10.66
C ASN A 205 16.44 6.22 10.24
N ALA A 206 16.55 7.20 11.13
CA ALA A 206 17.47 8.31 11.03
C ALA A 206 18.13 8.53 12.38
N GLN A 207 19.45 8.70 12.41
CA GLN A 207 20.20 8.97 13.63
C GLN A 207 21.23 10.05 13.37
N LEU A 208 21.28 11.04 14.26
CA LEU A 208 22.32 12.06 14.30
C LEU A 208 23.01 11.96 15.67
N GLY A 209 24.31 11.78 15.67
CA GLY A 209 25.13 11.71 16.88
C GLY A 209 26.24 12.72 16.88
N TYR A 210 26.76 12.99 18.08
CA TYR A 210 27.98 13.75 18.30
C TYR A 210 28.87 13.08 19.34
N THR A 211 30.09 12.73 18.94
CA THR A 211 31.12 12.17 19.84
C THR A 211 32.07 13.29 20.26
N PHE A 212 32.16 13.50 21.56
CA PHE A 212 33.00 14.54 22.15
C PHE A 212 34.50 14.22 21.99
N SER A 213 35.31 15.27 21.84
CA SER A 213 36.75 15.15 21.71
C SER A 213 37.42 14.68 23.02
N LYS A 214 38.61 14.09 22.90
CA LYS A 214 39.41 13.65 24.04
C LYS A 214 39.65 14.74 25.08
N GLY A 215 39.85 16.00 24.65
CA GLY A 215 40.07 17.09 25.58
C GLY A 215 38.90 17.36 26.57
N ILE A 216 37.68 16.90 26.23
CA ILE A 216 36.52 16.95 27.09
C ILE A 216 36.40 15.67 27.91
N THR A 217 36.56 14.51 27.30
CA THR A 217 36.39 13.21 27.96
C THR A 217 37.47 12.94 28.99
N ASP A 218 38.69 13.38 28.76
CA ASP A 218 39.81 13.26 29.74
C ASP A 218 39.53 14.06 31.00
N LYS A 219 38.96 15.27 30.87
CA LYS A 219 38.53 16.06 32.06
C LYS A 219 37.45 15.38 32.90
N LEU A 220 36.61 14.59 32.26
CA LEU A 220 35.52 13.82 32.88
C LEU A 220 35.99 12.43 33.36
N ARG A 221 37.23 12.05 33.07
CA ARG A 221 37.81 10.71 33.34
C ARG A 221 37.01 9.59 32.75
N ILE A 222 36.56 9.79 31.51
CA ILE A 222 35.83 8.80 30.69
C ILE A 222 36.53 8.60 29.33
N THR A 223 36.39 7.42 28.78
CA THR A 223 37.04 7.07 27.48
C THR A 223 36.28 7.63 26.29
N LYS A 224 34.95 7.63 26.35
CA LYS A 224 34.08 8.10 25.27
C LYS A 224 32.79 8.68 25.81
N LEU A 225 32.38 9.80 25.24
CA LEU A 225 31.04 10.37 25.42
C LEU A 225 30.42 10.64 24.03
N ARG A 226 29.26 10.06 23.77
CA ARG A 226 28.49 10.32 22.56
C ARG A 226 27.04 10.60 22.93
N LEU A 227 26.50 11.72 22.45
CA LEU A 227 25.07 12.05 22.49
C LEU A 227 24.46 11.76 21.13
N TYR A 228 23.23 11.29 21.09
CA TYR A 228 22.53 11.07 19.83
C TYR A 228 21.03 11.28 19.97
N VAL A 229 20.42 11.62 18.84
CA VAL A 229 18.97 11.53 18.62
C VAL A 229 18.72 10.56 17.48
N SER A 230 17.73 9.69 17.65
CA SER A 230 17.30 8.77 16.61
C SER A 230 15.79 8.80 16.41
N GLY A 231 15.37 8.58 15.21
CA GLY A 231 13.96 8.51 14.87
C GLY A 231 13.65 7.30 14.00
N SER A 232 12.48 6.70 14.23
CA SER A 232 11.99 5.57 13.43
C SER A 232 10.68 5.94 12.74
N ASN A 233 10.51 5.45 11.48
CA ASN A 233 9.33 5.66 10.65
C ASN A 233 8.96 7.14 10.45
N LEU A 234 9.95 8.03 10.34
CA LEU A 234 9.73 9.48 10.35
C LEU A 234 8.96 9.97 9.13
N LEU A 235 9.26 9.44 7.95
CA LEU A 235 8.63 9.82 6.68
C LEU A 235 8.23 8.55 5.92
N THR A 236 7.03 8.57 5.35
CA THR A 236 6.55 7.50 4.47
C THR A 236 5.86 8.15 3.26
N PHE A 237 6.35 7.78 2.07
CA PHE A 237 5.72 8.09 0.80
C PHE A 237 5.03 6.81 0.33
N SER A 238 3.73 6.85 0.07
CA SER A 238 2.94 5.66 -0.30
C SER A 238 1.92 6.01 -1.36
N SER A 239 1.55 5.02 -2.16
CA SER A 239 0.45 5.10 -3.13
C SER A 239 -0.90 4.71 -2.53
N LEU A 240 -0.96 4.31 -1.26
CA LEU A 240 -2.22 4.06 -0.55
C LEU A 240 -2.87 5.35 -0.06
N TYR A 241 -4.14 5.25 0.31
CA TYR A 241 -4.87 6.32 0.96
C TYR A 241 -4.15 6.83 2.21
N GLN A 242 -4.29 8.12 2.47
CA GLN A 242 -3.70 8.74 3.64
C GLN A 242 -4.21 8.06 4.94
N GLY A 243 -3.30 7.71 5.83
CA GLY A 243 -3.60 7.04 7.10
C GLY A 243 -3.43 5.52 7.06
N LEU A 244 -3.30 4.92 5.86
CA LEU A 244 -2.99 3.49 5.72
C LEU A 244 -1.49 3.23 5.71
N ASP A 245 -1.08 2.19 6.42
CA ASP A 245 0.30 1.73 6.37
C ASP A 245 0.51 0.75 5.21
N PRO A 246 1.46 1.03 4.29
CA PRO A 246 1.74 0.13 3.17
C PRO A 246 2.39 -1.19 3.57
N GLU A 247 3.01 -1.28 4.77
CA GLU A 247 3.58 -2.52 5.32
C GLU A 247 2.54 -3.31 6.14
N GLY A 248 1.39 -2.69 6.46
CA GLY A 248 0.30 -3.36 7.17
C GLY A 248 -0.22 -4.55 6.39
N LYS A 249 -0.63 -5.59 7.09
CA LYS A 249 -1.12 -6.84 6.49
C LYS A 249 -2.64 -6.87 6.35
N SER A 250 -3.34 -6.04 7.09
CA SER A 250 -4.79 -6.02 7.13
C SER A 250 -5.38 -5.25 5.96
N ASP A 251 -6.37 -5.82 5.38
CA ASP A 251 -7.32 -5.23 4.45
C ASP A 251 -8.45 -4.48 5.19
N ARG A 252 -8.40 -4.46 6.53
CA ARG A 252 -9.37 -3.84 7.44
C ARG A 252 -8.76 -2.67 8.23
N ILE A 253 -9.62 -1.85 8.85
CA ILE A 253 -9.26 -0.65 9.63
C ILE A 253 -8.47 -0.94 10.92
N ASN A 254 -8.52 -2.14 11.43
CA ASN A 254 -8.05 -2.50 12.78
C ASN A 254 -6.52 -2.61 12.92
N ASP A 255 -5.75 -2.36 11.87
CA ASP A 255 -4.30 -2.31 11.97
C ASP A 255 -3.84 -0.95 12.49
N PHE A 256 -3.17 -0.95 13.63
CA PHE A 256 -2.48 0.24 14.10
C PHE A 256 -1.29 0.57 13.17
N PRO A 257 -1.23 1.79 12.63
CA PRO A 257 -0.06 2.19 11.85
C PRO A 257 1.19 2.21 12.75
N PRO A 258 2.38 1.88 12.21
CA PRO A 258 3.60 1.94 12.98
C PRO A 258 3.85 3.36 13.48
N LEU A 259 4.20 3.47 14.76
CA LEU A 259 4.44 4.74 15.41
C LEU A 259 5.68 5.43 14.86
N LYS A 260 5.65 6.75 14.78
CA LYS A 260 6.85 7.58 14.68
C LYS A 260 7.45 7.71 16.08
N ILE A 261 8.68 7.27 16.23
CA ILE A 261 9.37 7.25 17.51
C ILE A 261 10.60 8.13 17.41
N VAL A 262 10.81 8.99 18.41
CA VAL A 262 12.04 9.77 18.56
C VAL A 262 12.66 9.44 19.91
N ASN A 263 13.96 9.07 19.90
CA ASN A 263 14.70 8.73 21.10
C ASN A 263 15.91 9.65 21.23
N PHE A 264 16.22 10.01 22.45
CA PHE A 264 17.47 10.68 22.83
C PHE A 264 18.32 9.70 23.64
N GLY A 265 19.60 9.62 23.31
CA GLY A 265 20.47 8.69 23.99
C GLY A 265 21.84 9.25 24.28
N VAL A 266 22.46 8.66 25.29
CA VAL A 266 23.83 8.93 25.73
C VAL A 266 24.60 7.61 25.75
N ASN A 267 25.78 7.58 25.17
CA ASN A 267 26.70 6.46 25.27
C ASN A 267 27.96 6.93 25.99
N ILE A 268 28.29 6.31 27.12
CA ILE A 268 29.44 6.62 27.96
C ILE A 268 30.28 5.33 28.09
N ILE A 269 31.58 5.47 27.84
CA ILE A 269 32.56 4.40 28.08
C ILE A 269 33.56 4.96 29.10
N PHE A 270 33.73 4.25 30.20
CA PHE A 270 34.67 4.56 31.29
C PHE A 270 36.06 4.01 31.04
#